data_d178ec47484ec6e9bdd9f76afdceb3c0
#
_entry.id   d178ec47484ec6e9bdd9f76afdceb3c0
#
_cell.length_a   1.000
_cell.length_b   1.000
_cell.length_c   1.000
_cell.angle_alpha   90.00
_cell.angle_beta   90.00
_cell.angle_gamma   90.00
#
_symmetry.space_group_name_H-M   'P 1'
#
loop_
_entity.id
_entity.type
_entity.pdbx_description
1 polymer ?
#
loop_
_entity_poly.entity_id
_entity_poly.type
_entity_poly.pdbx_seq_one_letter_code
_entity_poly.pdbx_strand_id
1 'polypeptide(L)'
;FEGYAVGGCVRDTLLQRVPQDWDITTSAYPEDVKEIFGRTIDTGIEHGTVTVMLDKKGYEVTTYRIDGEYEDARHPKEVTYTDNLLEDLKRRDFTINAMAYNEQRGLVDAFDGAGDLKRGIIRCVGEPKERFGEDALRMLRAVRFAAQLGFDIEEETAEAIQELAPMLKKVSAERIQVELVKLLTSVHPEEMHTVYATGIADVVLPEFSVMMRTPQNNPNHCYTVGEHTIEVLKGVEADKVLRLAALFHDVAKPDCRSTDEDGIDHFY
;
A
#
# COMPACT_ATOMS: atom_id res chain seq x y z
N PHE A 1 6.76 -12.97 28.49
CA PHE A 1 6.21 -12.68 27.17
C PHE A 1 7.34 -12.39 26.19
N GLU A 2 7.09 -12.64 24.92
CA GLU A 2 7.98 -12.25 23.81
C GLU A 2 7.48 -10.95 23.18
N GLY A 3 8.40 -10.14 22.65
CA GLY A 3 8.09 -8.94 21.88
C GLY A 3 9.08 -8.75 20.75
N TYR A 4 8.60 -8.33 19.59
CA TYR A 4 9.39 -8.10 18.39
C TYR A 4 8.97 -6.78 17.72
N ALA A 5 9.94 -6.01 17.24
CA ALA A 5 9.67 -5.02 16.21
C ALA A 5 9.24 -5.76 14.93
N VAL A 6 8.27 -5.23 14.16
CA VAL A 6 7.69 -5.97 13.05
C VAL A 6 7.25 -5.06 11.90
N GLY A 7 7.26 -5.58 10.68
CA GLY A 7 6.69 -4.87 9.54
C GLY A 7 7.58 -3.77 8.98
N GLY A 8 7.00 -2.59 8.78
CA GLY A 8 7.64 -1.45 8.13
C GLY A 8 8.95 -1.01 8.77
N CYS A 9 9.03 -0.99 10.09
CA CYS A 9 10.24 -0.57 10.80
C CYS A 9 11.41 -1.55 10.60
N VAL A 10 11.15 -2.86 10.54
CA VAL A 10 12.17 -3.88 10.27
C VAL A 10 12.66 -3.74 8.82
N ARG A 11 11.73 -3.66 7.87
CA ARG A 11 12.04 -3.42 6.44
C ARG A 11 12.92 -2.18 6.27
N ASP A 12 12.49 -1.04 6.81
CA ASP A 12 13.18 0.24 6.62
C ASP A 12 14.57 0.22 7.26
N THR A 13 14.71 -0.42 8.43
CA THR A 13 16.03 -0.63 9.07
C THR A 13 16.96 -1.45 8.19
N LEU A 14 16.47 -2.56 7.59
CA LEU A 14 17.26 -3.38 6.67
C LEU A 14 17.66 -2.62 5.39
N LEU A 15 16.82 -1.67 4.93
CA LEU A 15 17.10 -0.76 3.82
C LEU A 15 17.96 0.45 4.24
N GLN A 16 18.45 0.51 5.49
CA GLN A 16 19.21 1.64 6.06
C GLN A 16 18.43 2.97 6.02
N ARG A 17 17.09 2.89 6.05
CA ARG A 17 16.19 4.04 6.19
C ARG A 17 15.81 4.21 7.65
N VAL A 18 15.56 5.44 8.08
CA VAL A 18 15.06 5.70 9.44
C VAL A 18 13.56 5.41 9.47
N PRO A 19 13.10 4.42 10.28
CA PRO A 19 11.68 4.15 10.42
C PRO A 19 10.94 5.36 11.00
N GLN A 20 9.77 5.68 10.46
CA GLN A 20 8.91 6.73 10.99
C GLN A 20 8.10 6.23 12.19
N ASP A 21 7.56 5.04 12.07
CA ASP A 21 6.73 4.40 13.08
C ASP A 21 7.34 3.04 13.47
N TRP A 22 7.13 2.64 14.71
CA TRP A 22 7.59 1.37 15.25
C TRP A 22 6.40 0.55 15.71
N ASP A 23 6.12 -0.52 15.01
CA ASP A 23 5.12 -1.50 15.37
C ASP A 23 5.78 -2.63 16.16
N ILE A 24 5.16 -3.00 17.27
CA ILE A 24 5.59 -4.12 18.10
C ILE A 24 4.51 -5.20 18.04
N THR A 25 4.92 -6.44 17.87
CA THR A 25 4.04 -7.59 18.03
C THR A 25 4.51 -8.43 19.23
N THR A 26 3.57 -9.00 20.00
CA THR A 26 3.87 -9.65 21.28
C THR A 26 2.97 -10.86 21.56
N SER A 27 3.48 -11.80 22.36
CA SER A 27 2.67 -12.89 22.95
C SER A 27 1.83 -12.46 24.15
N ALA A 28 2.02 -11.22 24.67
CA ALA A 28 1.22 -10.68 25.75
C ALA A 28 -0.18 -10.28 25.26
N TYR A 29 -1.20 -10.54 26.08
CA TYR A 29 -2.55 -10.01 25.82
C TYR A 29 -2.61 -8.50 26.07
N PRO A 30 -3.60 -7.77 25.53
CA PRO A 30 -3.74 -6.33 25.76
C PRO A 30 -3.74 -5.92 27.23
N GLU A 31 -4.38 -6.72 28.09
CA GLU A 31 -4.43 -6.51 29.54
C GLU A 31 -3.04 -6.63 30.17
N ASP A 32 -2.25 -7.62 29.77
CA ASP A 32 -0.87 -7.80 30.25
C ASP A 32 0.00 -6.59 29.86
N VAL A 33 -0.14 -6.11 28.63
CA VAL A 33 0.56 -4.92 28.13
C VAL A 33 0.20 -3.70 28.98
N LYS A 34 -1.09 -3.54 29.34
CA LYS A 34 -1.56 -2.43 30.19
C LYS A 34 -1.05 -2.54 31.63
N GLU A 35 -0.86 -3.74 32.15
CA GLU A 35 -0.27 -3.95 33.49
C GLU A 35 1.24 -3.66 33.52
N ILE A 36 1.95 -4.00 32.43
CA ILE A 36 3.41 -3.79 32.35
C ILE A 36 3.75 -2.30 32.16
N PHE A 37 2.94 -1.59 31.36
CA PHE A 37 3.24 -0.19 31.02
C PHE A 37 2.27 0.77 31.70
N GLY A 38 2.83 1.71 32.48
CA GLY A 38 2.05 2.64 33.31
C GLY A 38 1.22 3.66 32.53
N ARG A 39 1.43 3.83 31.21
CA ARG A 39 0.64 4.75 30.36
C ARG A 39 0.36 4.14 29.01
N THR A 40 -0.89 3.80 28.77
CA THR A 40 -1.39 3.18 27.53
C THR A 40 -2.64 3.89 27.03
N ILE A 41 -2.95 3.75 25.74
CA ILE A 41 -4.16 4.25 25.07
C ILE A 41 -4.77 3.10 24.29
N ASP A 42 -6.07 2.87 24.46
CA ASP A 42 -6.82 1.81 23.78
C ASP A 42 -7.17 2.26 22.34
N THR A 43 -6.20 2.16 21.42
CA THR A 43 -6.36 2.60 20.03
C THR A 43 -6.99 1.55 19.11
N GLY A 44 -6.98 0.28 19.52
CA GLY A 44 -7.50 -0.83 18.71
C GLY A 44 -7.64 -2.11 19.53
N ILE A 45 -8.13 -2.00 20.76
CA ILE A 45 -8.22 -3.12 21.71
C ILE A 45 -9.06 -4.28 21.18
N GLU A 46 -10.11 -3.98 20.40
CA GLU A 46 -10.95 -4.98 19.73
C GLU A 46 -10.17 -5.86 18.75
N HIS A 47 -9.02 -5.36 18.27
CA HIS A 47 -8.12 -6.07 17.38
C HIS A 47 -6.79 -6.45 18.04
N GLY A 48 -6.71 -6.36 19.37
CA GLY A 48 -5.52 -6.72 20.13
C GLY A 48 -4.41 -5.67 20.15
N THR A 49 -4.68 -4.42 19.75
CA THR A 49 -3.68 -3.34 19.70
C THR A 49 -3.87 -2.34 20.83
N VAL A 50 -2.77 -2.04 21.51
CA VAL A 50 -2.68 -1.01 22.56
C VAL A 50 -1.51 -0.09 22.20
N THR A 51 -1.72 1.23 22.27
CA THR A 51 -0.61 2.19 22.13
C THR A 51 0.05 2.41 23.49
N VAL A 52 1.32 2.04 23.60
CA VAL A 52 2.17 2.29 24.77
C VAL A 52 2.83 3.65 24.61
N MET A 53 2.72 4.51 25.62
CA MET A 53 3.31 5.85 25.62
C MET A 53 4.65 5.87 26.36
N LEU A 54 5.75 6.01 25.63
CA LEU A 54 7.12 6.18 26.18
C LEU A 54 7.69 7.52 25.71
N ASP A 55 8.16 8.35 26.62
CA ASP A 55 8.78 9.65 26.32
C ASP A 55 7.97 10.54 25.36
N LYS A 56 6.65 10.57 25.55
CA LYS A 56 5.67 11.30 24.71
C LYS A 56 5.51 10.73 23.28
N LYS A 57 6.13 9.60 22.97
CA LYS A 57 5.90 8.86 21.71
C LYS A 57 4.97 7.69 21.95
N GLY A 58 4.08 7.43 21.00
CA GLY A 58 3.22 6.25 20.98
C GLY A 58 3.87 5.12 20.20
N TYR A 59 3.81 3.91 20.73
CA TYR A 59 4.25 2.68 20.07
C TYR A 59 3.06 1.73 20.03
N GLU A 60 2.69 1.30 18.85
CA GLU A 60 1.61 0.31 18.70
C GLU A 60 2.12 -1.08 19.07
N VAL A 61 1.50 -1.68 20.08
CA VAL A 61 1.79 -3.03 20.55
C VAL A 61 0.57 -3.90 20.29
N THR A 62 0.73 -4.89 19.42
CA THR A 62 -0.33 -5.78 18.98
C THR A 62 -0.06 -7.21 19.45
N THR A 63 -1.03 -7.84 20.10
CA THR A 63 -0.98 -9.26 20.45
C THR A 63 -0.94 -10.11 19.19
N TYR A 64 -0.12 -11.18 19.16
CA TYR A 64 -0.13 -12.15 18.06
C TYR A 64 -1.53 -12.67 17.82
N ARG A 65 -1.93 -12.69 16.56
CA ARG A 65 -3.29 -13.07 16.20
C ARG A 65 -3.37 -13.82 14.88
N ILE A 66 -4.41 -14.61 14.77
CA ILE A 66 -4.89 -15.21 13.54
C ILE A 66 -6.17 -14.47 13.18
N ASP A 67 -6.24 -13.94 11.99
CA ASP A 67 -7.45 -13.30 11.50
C ASP A 67 -8.42 -14.41 11.02
N GLY A 68 -9.69 -14.34 11.44
CA GLY A 68 -10.74 -15.25 11.00
C GLY A 68 -11.24 -14.92 9.60
N GLU A 69 -12.41 -15.48 9.22
CA GLU A 69 -13.03 -15.15 7.92
C GLU A 69 -13.34 -13.66 7.80
N TYR A 70 -13.11 -13.10 6.62
CA TYR A 70 -13.40 -11.70 6.30
C TYR A 70 -14.79 -11.58 5.66
N GLU A 71 -15.67 -10.75 6.22
CA GLU A 71 -17.03 -10.54 5.68
C GLU A 71 -17.09 -9.40 4.66
N ASP A 72 -16.34 -8.32 4.90
CA ASP A 72 -16.43 -7.05 4.16
C ASP A 72 -15.17 -6.71 3.36
N ALA A 73 -14.30 -7.71 3.13
CA ALA A 73 -12.97 -7.54 2.52
C ALA A 73 -12.08 -6.52 3.28
N ARG A 74 -12.24 -6.43 4.63
CA ARG A 74 -11.45 -5.53 5.48
C ARG A 74 -11.23 -6.07 6.89
N HIS A 75 -12.33 -6.45 7.57
CA HIS A 75 -12.27 -6.83 8.97
C HIS A 75 -12.52 -8.33 9.11
N PRO A 76 -11.65 -9.05 9.82
CA PRO A 76 -11.99 -10.40 10.21
C PRO A 76 -13.18 -10.35 11.18
N LYS A 77 -14.13 -11.28 11.01
CA LYS A 77 -15.29 -11.46 11.92
C LYS A 77 -14.86 -11.61 13.36
N GLU A 78 -13.80 -12.37 13.54
CA GLU A 78 -13.23 -12.69 14.85
C GLU A 78 -11.71 -12.68 14.74
N VAL A 79 -11.08 -12.23 15.80
CA VAL A 79 -9.64 -12.27 15.98
C VAL A 79 -9.36 -13.32 17.07
N THR A 80 -8.57 -14.33 16.73
CA THR A 80 -8.11 -15.32 17.70
C THR A 80 -6.67 -15.02 18.08
N TYR A 81 -6.41 -14.81 19.36
CA TYR A 81 -5.04 -14.62 19.84
C TYR A 81 -4.27 -15.93 19.80
N THR A 82 -2.99 -15.85 19.52
CA THR A 82 -2.07 -17.00 19.47
C THR A 82 -0.78 -16.64 20.19
N ASP A 83 -0.04 -17.66 20.60
CA ASP A 83 1.35 -17.52 21.10
C ASP A 83 2.39 -17.75 20.00
N ASN A 84 1.95 -18.00 18.77
CA ASN A 84 2.82 -18.31 17.65
C ASN A 84 3.07 -17.08 16.75
N LEU A 85 4.28 -16.53 16.82
CA LEU A 85 4.73 -15.42 15.98
C LEU A 85 4.55 -15.68 14.47
N LEU A 86 4.78 -16.93 14.01
CA LEU A 86 4.69 -17.24 12.59
C LEU A 86 3.28 -17.09 12.05
N GLU A 87 2.25 -17.39 12.84
CA GLU A 87 0.86 -17.19 12.46
C GLU A 87 0.54 -15.68 12.34
N ASP A 88 1.09 -14.85 13.25
CA ASP A 88 0.95 -13.39 13.13
C ASP A 88 1.65 -12.83 11.89
N LEU A 89 2.82 -13.34 11.54
CA LEU A 89 3.54 -12.93 10.33
C LEU A 89 2.83 -13.38 9.04
N LYS A 90 2.22 -14.58 9.05
CA LYS A 90 1.54 -15.18 7.90
C LYS A 90 0.33 -14.38 7.40
N ARG A 91 -0.40 -13.68 8.30
CA ARG A 91 -1.57 -12.85 7.94
C ARG A 91 -1.20 -11.50 7.30
N ARG A 92 0.09 -11.13 7.24
CA ARG A 92 0.54 -9.87 6.70
C ARG A 92 0.44 -9.81 5.18
N ASP A 93 0.52 -8.60 4.63
CA ASP A 93 0.33 -8.35 3.20
C ASP A 93 1.48 -8.90 2.33
N PHE A 94 2.70 -8.43 2.58
CA PHE A 94 3.86 -8.72 1.74
C PHE A 94 5.03 -9.28 2.55
N THR A 95 5.85 -10.10 1.90
CA THR A 95 7.02 -10.75 2.51
C THR A 95 7.95 -9.73 3.17
N ILE A 96 8.17 -8.59 2.52
CA ILE A 96 9.02 -7.49 3.00
C ILE A 96 8.49 -6.83 4.28
N ASN A 97 7.22 -7.03 4.63
CA ASN A 97 6.57 -6.55 5.85
C ASN A 97 6.26 -7.69 6.83
N ALA A 98 6.58 -8.93 6.49
CA ALA A 98 6.35 -10.12 7.31
C ALA A 98 7.63 -10.61 7.99
N MET A 99 8.47 -9.68 8.40
CA MET A 99 9.70 -9.91 9.16
C MET A 99 9.55 -9.32 10.55
N ALA A 100 10.15 -9.99 11.54
CA ALA A 100 10.18 -9.55 12.93
C ALA A 100 11.61 -9.56 13.48
N TYR A 101 11.91 -8.67 14.39
CA TYR A 101 13.23 -8.58 15.02
C TYR A 101 13.13 -8.34 16.51
N ASN A 102 13.95 -9.06 17.27
CA ASN A 102 14.30 -8.68 18.63
C ASN A 102 15.79 -8.97 18.91
N GLU A 103 16.32 -8.38 19.97
CA GLU A 103 17.74 -8.49 20.28
C GLU A 103 18.17 -9.92 20.67
N GLN A 104 17.29 -10.71 21.25
CA GLN A 104 17.60 -12.05 21.73
C GLN A 104 17.65 -13.10 20.62
N ARG A 105 16.72 -13.04 19.65
CA ARG A 105 16.59 -14.03 18.57
C ARG A 105 17.08 -13.51 17.21
N GLY A 106 17.38 -12.21 17.11
CA GLY A 106 17.73 -11.59 15.84
C GLY A 106 16.54 -11.46 14.90
N LEU A 107 16.80 -11.50 13.59
CA LEU A 107 15.79 -11.43 12.54
C LEU A 107 15.05 -12.75 12.38
N VAL A 108 13.73 -12.71 12.46
CA VAL A 108 12.82 -13.81 12.11
C VAL A 108 12.20 -13.49 10.75
N ASP A 109 12.55 -14.28 9.74
CA ASP A 109 12.11 -14.13 8.36
C ASP A 109 11.69 -15.51 7.82
N ALA A 110 10.41 -15.82 7.95
CA ALA A 110 9.86 -17.11 7.54
C ALA A 110 9.44 -17.14 6.05
N PHE A 111 9.36 -15.98 5.39
CA PHE A 111 8.80 -15.83 4.04
C PHE A 111 9.80 -15.25 3.04
N ASP A 112 11.10 -15.26 3.37
CA ASP A 112 12.18 -14.73 2.53
C ASP A 112 12.04 -13.23 2.20
N GLY A 113 11.48 -12.44 3.14
CA GLY A 113 11.32 -11.00 2.98
C GLY A 113 12.66 -10.27 2.81
N ALA A 114 13.72 -10.68 3.51
CA ALA A 114 15.06 -10.13 3.33
C ALA A 114 15.64 -10.46 1.94
N GLY A 115 15.32 -11.64 1.39
CA GLY A 115 15.64 -12.01 0.01
C GLY A 115 14.90 -11.14 -1.00
N ASP A 116 13.61 -10.93 -0.81
CA ASP A 116 12.80 -10.05 -1.68
C ASP A 116 13.26 -8.58 -1.59
N LEU A 117 13.66 -8.08 -0.42
CA LEU A 117 14.30 -6.75 -0.29
C LEU A 117 15.56 -6.63 -1.14
N LYS A 118 16.42 -7.66 -1.15
CA LYS A 118 17.65 -7.68 -1.96
C LYS A 118 17.36 -7.75 -3.46
N ARG A 119 16.29 -8.45 -3.85
CA ARG A 119 15.86 -8.57 -5.25
C ARG A 119 15.06 -7.36 -5.73
N GLY A 120 14.60 -6.50 -4.84
CA GLY A 120 13.71 -5.38 -5.16
C GLY A 120 12.32 -5.85 -5.59
N ILE A 121 11.72 -6.79 -4.86
CA ILE A 121 10.45 -7.44 -5.25
C ILE A 121 9.38 -7.22 -4.18
N ILE A 122 8.17 -6.87 -4.62
CA ILE A 122 6.94 -6.87 -3.81
C ILE A 122 6.19 -8.18 -4.08
N ARG A 123 6.17 -9.06 -3.09
CA ARG A 123 5.54 -10.39 -3.14
C ARG A 123 4.54 -10.53 -2.00
N CYS A 124 3.36 -11.09 -2.26
CA CYS A 124 2.41 -11.46 -1.23
C CYS A 124 2.95 -12.56 -0.30
N VAL A 125 2.52 -12.53 0.96
CA VAL A 125 2.72 -13.66 1.87
C VAL A 125 1.72 -14.76 1.52
N GLY A 126 2.20 -15.92 1.10
CA GLY A 126 1.34 -17.03 0.66
C GLY A 126 0.66 -16.75 -0.68
N GLU A 127 -0.59 -17.20 -0.83
CA GLU A 127 -1.32 -17.13 -2.08
C GLU A 127 -1.89 -15.71 -2.31
N PRO A 128 -1.50 -14.98 -3.39
CA PRO A 128 -1.92 -13.61 -3.63
C PRO A 128 -3.44 -13.42 -3.69
N LYS A 129 -4.17 -14.36 -4.32
CA LYS A 129 -5.63 -14.26 -4.45
C LYS A 129 -6.33 -14.35 -3.10
N GLU A 130 -5.83 -15.17 -2.18
CA GLU A 130 -6.34 -15.24 -0.81
C GLU A 130 -6.08 -13.92 -0.08
N ARG A 131 -4.84 -13.40 -0.15
CA ARG A 131 -4.46 -12.14 0.50
C ARG A 131 -5.28 -10.95 0.02
N PHE A 132 -5.56 -10.86 -1.27
CA PHE A 132 -6.39 -9.78 -1.84
C PHE A 132 -7.89 -10.00 -1.59
N GLY A 133 -8.31 -11.25 -1.46
CA GLY A 133 -9.67 -11.60 -1.04
C GLY A 133 -10.01 -11.15 0.38
N GLU A 134 -9.03 -11.20 1.29
CA GLU A 134 -9.15 -10.73 2.68
C GLU A 134 -9.26 -9.20 2.77
N ASP A 135 -8.36 -8.47 2.12
CA ASP A 135 -8.39 -7.01 2.04
C ASP A 135 -7.96 -6.55 0.65
N ALA A 136 -8.94 -6.16 -0.16
CA ALA A 136 -8.71 -5.71 -1.54
C ALA A 136 -7.79 -4.47 -1.63
N LEU A 137 -7.70 -3.65 -0.56
CA LEU A 137 -6.78 -2.51 -0.54
C LEU A 137 -5.32 -2.94 -0.67
N ARG A 138 -4.99 -4.18 -0.31
CA ARG A 138 -3.62 -4.72 -0.46
C ARG A 138 -3.13 -4.64 -1.90
N MET A 139 -4.01 -4.70 -2.91
CA MET A 139 -3.66 -4.50 -4.32
C MET A 139 -3.08 -3.10 -4.58
N LEU A 140 -3.76 -2.06 -4.12
CA LEU A 140 -3.26 -0.68 -4.24
C LEU A 140 -2.02 -0.44 -3.36
N ARG A 141 -1.93 -1.12 -2.22
CA ARG A 141 -0.74 -1.10 -1.35
C ARG A 141 0.49 -1.71 -2.05
N ALA A 142 0.33 -2.77 -2.86
CA ALA A 142 1.42 -3.35 -3.65
C ALA A 142 2.02 -2.30 -4.59
N VAL A 143 1.19 -1.64 -5.39
CA VAL A 143 1.65 -0.58 -6.32
C VAL A 143 2.24 0.61 -5.56
N ARG A 144 1.65 1.00 -4.43
CA ARG A 144 2.22 2.06 -3.58
C ARG A 144 3.60 1.68 -3.03
N PHE A 145 3.81 0.43 -2.59
CA PHE A 145 5.15 -0.01 -2.15
C PHE A 145 6.14 -0.06 -3.31
N ALA A 146 5.72 -0.51 -4.50
CA ALA A 146 6.55 -0.42 -5.70
C ALA A 146 6.99 1.03 -5.93
N ALA A 147 6.07 2.00 -5.90
CA ALA A 147 6.35 3.42 -6.06
C ALA A 147 7.26 4.02 -4.96
N GLN A 148 7.13 3.58 -3.71
CA GLN A 148 7.94 4.11 -2.60
C GLN A 148 9.33 3.52 -2.52
N LEU A 149 9.51 2.29 -2.96
CA LEU A 149 10.76 1.55 -2.81
C LEU A 149 11.55 1.46 -4.13
N GLY A 150 10.90 1.68 -5.28
CA GLY A 150 11.46 1.43 -6.61
C GLY A 150 11.62 -0.07 -6.88
N PHE A 151 10.64 -0.87 -6.45
CA PHE A 151 10.65 -2.33 -6.54
C PHE A 151 9.65 -2.81 -7.58
N ASP A 152 9.94 -3.93 -8.21
CA ASP A 152 9.01 -4.61 -9.11
C ASP A 152 7.97 -5.42 -8.32
N ILE A 153 6.76 -5.54 -8.87
CA ILE A 153 5.76 -6.46 -8.33
C ILE A 153 6.00 -7.83 -8.95
N GLU A 154 6.04 -8.87 -8.10
CA GLU A 154 6.18 -10.24 -8.55
C GLU A 154 5.04 -10.64 -9.50
N GLU A 155 5.33 -11.48 -10.51
CA GLU A 155 4.42 -11.82 -11.61
C GLU A 155 3.09 -12.40 -11.11
N GLU A 156 3.11 -13.42 -10.23
CA GLU A 156 1.88 -14.03 -9.68
C GLU A 156 1.06 -13.01 -8.85
N THR A 157 1.75 -12.13 -8.14
CA THR A 157 1.13 -11.03 -7.39
C THR A 157 0.47 -10.02 -8.34
N ALA A 158 1.13 -9.66 -9.45
CA ALA A 158 0.60 -8.74 -10.46
C ALA A 158 -0.60 -9.34 -11.21
N GLU A 159 -0.55 -10.62 -11.58
CA GLU A 159 -1.67 -11.33 -12.20
C GLU A 159 -2.90 -11.37 -11.29
N ALA A 160 -2.70 -11.64 -9.99
CA ALA A 160 -3.80 -11.63 -9.03
C ALA A 160 -4.40 -10.23 -8.85
N ILE A 161 -3.58 -9.15 -8.93
CA ILE A 161 -4.09 -7.78 -8.94
C ILE A 161 -4.99 -7.54 -10.15
N GLN A 162 -4.56 -7.92 -11.35
CA GLN A 162 -5.34 -7.74 -12.58
C GLN A 162 -6.70 -8.45 -12.50
N GLU A 163 -6.72 -9.69 -11.98
CA GLU A 163 -7.95 -10.47 -11.86
C GLU A 163 -8.91 -9.88 -10.82
N LEU A 164 -8.38 -9.41 -9.69
CA LEU A 164 -9.18 -9.00 -8.53
C LEU A 164 -9.37 -7.49 -8.37
N ALA A 165 -8.79 -6.65 -9.24
CA ALA A 165 -8.95 -5.19 -9.21
C ALA A 165 -10.41 -4.72 -9.03
N PRO A 166 -11.45 -5.37 -9.66
CA PRO A 166 -12.84 -4.99 -9.44
C PRO A 166 -13.32 -5.07 -7.98
N MET A 167 -12.65 -5.84 -7.12
CA MET A 167 -12.99 -5.93 -5.70
C MET A 167 -12.69 -4.63 -4.94
N LEU A 168 -11.85 -3.74 -5.47
CA LEU A 168 -11.60 -2.42 -4.89
C LEU A 168 -12.87 -1.56 -4.75
N LYS A 169 -13.95 -1.87 -5.49
CA LYS A 169 -15.27 -1.24 -5.29
C LYS A 169 -15.84 -1.42 -3.88
N LYS A 170 -15.38 -2.44 -3.15
CA LYS A 170 -15.79 -2.71 -1.77
C LYS A 170 -15.00 -1.90 -0.74
N VAL A 171 -13.91 -1.27 -1.15
CA VAL A 171 -13.03 -0.48 -0.28
C VAL A 171 -13.53 0.96 -0.20
N SER A 172 -13.54 1.55 1.01
CA SER A 172 -13.98 2.93 1.19
C SER A 172 -13.05 3.92 0.49
N ALA A 173 -13.62 5.01 -0.02
CA ALA A 173 -12.88 6.04 -0.75
C ALA A 173 -11.77 6.69 0.09
N GLU A 174 -11.98 6.82 1.40
CA GLU A 174 -10.99 7.38 2.33
C GLU A 174 -9.73 6.51 2.40
N ARG A 175 -9.90 5.17 2.43
CA ARG A 175 -8.76 4.24 2.45
C ARG A 175 -8.00 4.28 1.12
N ILE A 176 -8.72 4.27 -0.01
CA ILE A 176 -8.15 4.40 -1.36
C ILE A 176 -7.37 5.70 -1.47
N GLN A 177 -7.96 6.83 -1.05
CA GLN A 177 -7.32 8.14 -1.09
C GLN A 177 -5.98 8.16 -0.35
N VAL A 178 -5.90 7.54 0.83
CA VAL A 178 -4.66 7.49 1.63
C VAL A 178 -3.54 6.79 0.87
N GLU A 179 -3.82 5.63 0.28
CA GLU A 179 -2.81 4.87 -0.48
C GLU A 179 -2.44 5.59 -1.79
N LEU A 180 -3.42 6.14 -2.51
CA LEU A 180 -3.19 6.87 -3.74
C LEU A 180 -2.33 8.13 -3.51
N VAL A 181 -2.60 8.90 -2.46
CA VAL A 181 -1.79 10.07 -2.11
C VAL A 181 -0.36 9.66 -1.76
N LYS A 182 -0.16 8.57 -1.00
CA LYS A 182 1.18 8.05 -0.70
C LYS A 182 1.93 7.57 -1.95
N LEU A 183 1.22 7.01 -2.94
CA LEU A 183 1.79 6.65 -4.23
C LEU A 183 2.20 7.90 -5.00
N LEU A 184 1.31 8.86 -5.16
CA LEU A 184 1.57 10.10 -5.89
C LEU A 184 2.73 10.91 -5.30
N THR A 185 2.85 10.94 -3.96
CA THR A 185 3.93 11.65 -3.26
C THR A 185 5.19 10.82 -3.06
N SER A 186 5.28 9.65 -3.69
CA SER A 186 6.47 8.80 -3.68
C SER A 186 7.55 9.32 -4.62
N VAL A 187 8.69 8.63 -4.62
CA VAL A 187 9.83 8.91 -5.52
C VAL A 187 9.59 8.40 -6.94
N HIS A 188 8.64 7.46 -7.12
CA HIS A 188 8.28 6.86 -8.40
C HIS A 188 6.78 7.03 -8.70
N PRO A 189 6.27 8.28 -8.90
CA PRO A 189 4.86 8.52 -9.21
C PRO A 189 4.45 7.95 -10.58
N GLU A 190 5.40 7.59 -11.43
CA GLU A 190 5.20 6.88 -12.70
C GLU A 190 4.56 5.50 -12.53
N GLU A 191 4.53 4.94 -11.32
CA GLU A 191 3.76 3.73 -11.00
C GLU A 191 2.24 3.91 -11.20
N MET A 192 1.80 5.11 -11.54
CA MET A 192 0.46 5.33 -12.12
C MET A 192 0.27 4.54 -13.43
N HIS A 193 1.35 4.19 -14.17
CA HIS A 193 1.27 3.22 -15.27
C HIS A 193 0.81 1.85 -14.78
N THR A 194 1.37 1.37 -13.67
CA THR A 194 0.98 0.09 -13.06
C THR A 194 -0.47 0.13 -12.55
N VAL A 195 -0.90 1.26 -11.95
CA VAL A 195 -2.32 1.47 -11.56
C VAL A 195 -3.25 1.32 -12.77
N TYR A 196 -2.86 1.83 -13.93
CA TYR A 196 -3.62 1.68 -15.18
C TYR A 196 -3.53 0.27 -15.77
N ALA A 197 -2.32 -0.26 -15.91
CA ALA A 197 -2.07 -1.57 -16.55
C ALA A 197 -2.72 -2.74 -15.81
N THR A 198 -2.86 -2.64 -14.49
CA THR A 198 -3.52 -3.65 -13.65
C THR A 198 -5.04 -3.50 -13.57
N GLY A 199 -5.63 -2.48 -14.20
CA GLY A 199 -7.08 -2.22 -14.13
C GLY A 199 -7.53 -1.57 -12.81
N ILE A 200 -6.65 -1.29 -11.88
CA ILE A 200 -6.96 -0.56 -10.63
C ILE A 200 -7.57 0.80 -10.97
N ALA A 201 -7.01 1.52 -11.96
CA ALA A 201 -7.48 2.83 -12.38
C ALA A 201 -8.96 2.84 -12.78
N ASP A 202 -9.44 1.79 -13.48
CA ASP A 202 -10.84 1.69 -13.91
C ASP A 202 -11.83 1.68 -12.73
N VAL A 203 -11.36 1.37 -11.54
CA VAL A 203 -12.17 1.28 -10.32
C VAL A 203 -11.99 2.50 -9.41
N VAL A 204 -10.75 2.91 -9.17
CA VAL A 204 -10.44 3.93 -8.15
C VAL A 204 -10.34 5.34 -8.72
N LEU A 205 -10.09 5.47 -10.03
CA LEU A 205 -9.92 6.76 -10.74
C LEU A 205 -10.23 6.58 -12.23
N PRO A 206 -11.49 6.29 -12.60
CA PRO A 206 -11.88 5.97 -13.99
C PRO A 206 -11.57 7.10 -14.97
N GLU A 207 -11.56 8.36 -14.53
CA GLU A 207 -11.17 9.51 -15.34
C GLU A 207 -9.72 9.36 -15.82
N PHE A 208 -8.81 8.89 -15.00
CA PHE A 208 -7.43 8.64 -15.39
C PHE A 208 -7.32 7.55 -16.46
N SER A 209 -8.12 6.50 -16.36
CA SER A 209 -8.18 5.48 -17.42
C SER A 209 -8.65 6.04 -18.76
N VAL A 210 -9.58 7.00 -18.74
CA VAL A 210 -10.01 7.70 -19.97
C VAL A 210 -8.87 8.58 -20.50
N MET A 211 -8.17 9.32 -19.64
CA MET A 211 -7.00 10.12 -20.03
C MET A 211 -5.92 9.26 -20.68
N MET A 212 -5.62 8.07 -20.15
CA MET A 212 -4.62 7.14 -20.71
C MET A 212 -4.96 6.68 -22.13
N ARG A 213 -6.24 6.60 -22.46
CA ARG A 213 -6.73 6.21 -23.80
C ARG A 213 -6.98 7.38 -24.75
N THR A 214 -6.86 8.64 -24.27
CA THR A 214 -7.17 9.82 -25.07
C THR A 214 -5.91 10.32 -25.79
N PRO A 215 -5.84 10.18 -27.13
CA PRO A 215 -4.73 10.71 -27.91
C PRO A 215 -4.78 12.24 -27.97
N GLN A 216 -3.63 12.85 -28.25
CA GLN A 216 -3.52 14.27 -28.55
C GLN A 216 -2.88 14.42 -29.93
N ASN A 217 -3.70 14.36 -30.99
CA ASN A 217 -3.23 14.49 -32.38
C ASN A 217 -2.92 15.97 -32.69
N ASN A 218 -1.79 16.44 -32.16
CA ASN A 218 -1.31 17.78 -32.36
C ASN A 218 0.21 17.75 -32.52
N PRO A 219 0.83 18.49 -33.46
CA PRO A 219 2.28 18.49 -33.68
C PRO A 219 3.13 18.78 -32.43
N ASN A 220 2.54 19.41 -31.43
CA ASN A 220 3.22 19.77 -30.18
C ASN A 220 3.09 18.73 -29.07
N HIS A 221 2.33 17.64 -29.30
CA HIS A 221 2.10 16.59 -28.30
C HIS A 221 2.55 15.24 -28.84
N CYS A 222 3.34 14.52 -28.04
CA CYS A 222 3.82 13.16 -28.35
C CYS A 222 3.23 12.08 -27.45
N TYR A 223 2.40 12.46 -26.47
CA TYR A 223 1.80 11.59 -25.45
C TYR A 223 0.28 11.62 -25.53
N THR A 224 -0.37 10.56 -25.02
CA THR A 224 -1.77 10.65 -24.62
C THR A 224 -1.94 11.65 -23.47
N VAL A 225 -3.17 12.05 -23.16
CA VAL A 225 -3.45 12.92 -22.02
C VAL A 225 -2.92 12.32 -20.71
N GLY A 226 -3.13 11.01 -20.52
CA GLY A 226 -2.66 10.32 -19.29
C GLY A 226 -1.16 10.18 -19.22
N GLU A 227 -0.48 9.81 -20.32
CA GLU A 227 0.99 9.75 -20.36
C GLU A 227 1.62 11.11 -20.11
N HIS A 228 1.06 12.17 -20.70
CA HIS A 228 1.47 13.55 -20.40
C HIS A 228 1.33 13.86 -18.90
N THR A 229 0.21 13.47 -18.30
CA THR A 229 -0.02 13.65 -16.86
C THR A 229 1.01 12.94 -16.01
N ILE A 230 1.42 11.72 -16.37
CA ILE A 230 2.48 11.00 -15.66
C ILE A 230 3.83 11.73 -15.78
N GLU A 231 4.18 12.25 -16.97
CA GLU A 231 5.41 13.04 -17.14
C GLU A 231 5.38 14.33 -16.31
N VAL A 232 4.23 15.00 -16.22
CA VAL A 232 4.07 16.15 -15.31
C VAL A 232 4.23 15.74 -13.85
N LEU A 233 3.65 14.63 -13.43
CA LEU A 233 3.80 14.08 -12.07
C LEU A 233 5.27 13.87 -11.70
N LYS A 234 6.08 13.34 -12.60
CA LYS A 234 7.53 13.14 -12.39
C LYS A 234 8.27 14.47 -12.23
N GLY A 235 7.81 15.51 -12.91
CA GLY A 235 8.46 16.83 -12.94
C GLY A 235 8.16 17.75 -11.75
N VAL A 236 7.12 17.47 -10.95
CA VAL A 236 6.73 18.31 -9.81
C VAL A 236 7.24 17.74 -8.48
N GLU A 237 7.42 18.61 -7.49
CA GLU A 237 7.83 18.20 -6.14
C GLU A 237 6.85 17.20 -5.52
N ALA A 238 7.36 16.36 -4.61
CA ALA A 238 6.58 15.36 -3.88
C ALA A 238 5.69 15.98 -2.78
N ASP A 239 4.99 17.06 -3.13
CA ASP A 239 4.00 17.71 -2.30
C ASP A 239 2.60 17.23 -2.67
N LYS A 240 1.74 16.99 -1.67
CA LYS A 240 0.38 16.49 -1.88
C LYS A 240 -0.46 17.37 -2.79
N VAL A 241 -0.39 18.69 -2.62
CA VAL A 241 -1.23 19.63 -3.38
C VAL A 241 -0.73 19.72 -4.82
N LEU A 242 0.59 19.83 -5.02
CA LEU A 242 1.19 19.87 -6.34
C LEU A 242 0.95 18.57 -7.12
N ARG A 243 1.11 17.39 -6.49
CA ARG A 243 0.89 16.10 -7.14
C ARG A 243 -0.58 15.88 -7.51
N LEU A 244 -1.53 16.30 -6.66
CA LEU A 244 -2.95 16.26 -7.00
C LEU A 244 -3.32 17.26 -8.08
N ALA A 245 -2.76 18.48 -8.05
CA ALA A 245 -2.95 19.46 -9.12
C ALA A 245 -2.41 18.91 -10.45
N ALA A 246 -1.23 18.30 -10.45
CA ALA A 246 -0.64 17.64 -11.62
C ALA A 246 -1.51 16.49 -12.15
N LEU A 247 -2.08 15.67 -11.25
CA LEU A 247 -2.94 14.56 -11.65
C LEU A 247 -4.23 15.03 -12.34
N PHE A 248 -4.81 16.16 -11.88
CA PHE A 248 -6.12 16.62 -12.36
C PHE A 248 -6.08 17.78 -13.34
N HIS A 249 -4.91 18.34 -13.68
CA HIS A 249 -4.83 19.56 -14.52
C HIS A 249 -5.49 19.40 -15.89
N ASP A 250 -5.43 18.20 -16.47
CA ASP A 250 -5.96 17.87 -17.79
C ASP A 250 -7.13 16.87 -17.74
N VAL A 251 -7.73 16.65 -16.58
CA VAL A 251 -8.78 15.60 -16.39
C VAL A 251 -9.99 15.81 -17.28
N ALA A 252 -10.33 17.04 -17.66
CA ALA A 252 -11.46 17.37 -18.53
C ALA A 252 -11.14 17.30 -20.03
N LYS A 253 -9.88 17.19 -20.43
CA LYS A 253 -9.50 17.16 -21.86
C LYS A 253 -10.26 16.10 -22.68
N PRO A 254 -10.47 14.86 -22.20
CA PRO A 254 -11.23 13.87 -22.95
C PRO A 254 -12.64 14.36 -23.36
N ASP A 255 -13.35 15.07 -22.47
CA ASP A 255 -14.70 15.57 -22.70
C ASP A 255 -14.73 16.84 -23.57
N CYS A 256 -13.63 17.60 -23.60
CA CYS A 256 -13.49 18.85 -24.36
C CYS A 256 -12.83 18.64 -25.74
N ARG A 257 -12.49 17.39 -26.11
CA ARG A 257 -11.78 17.09 -27.33
C ARG A 257 -12.66 17.31 -28.57
N SER A 258 -12.15 18.08 -29.52
CA SER A 258 -12.70 18.20 -30.88
C SER A 258 -11.57 18.04 -31.89
N THR A 259 -11.85 17.46 -33.06
CA THR A 259 -10.86 17.28 -34.13
C THR A 259 -11.30 18.12 -35.33
N ASP A 260 -10.39 18.93 -35.87
CA ASP A 260 -10.67 19.76 -37.05
C ASP A 260 -10.56 18.95 -38.39
N GLU A 261 -10.76 19.66 -39.52
CA GLU A 261 -10.70 19.06 -40.84
C GLU A 261 -9.30 18.53 -41.21
N ASP A 262 -8.25 19.06 -40.60
CA ASP A 262 -6.86 18.64 -40.80
C ASP A 262 -6.46 17.49 -39.87
N GLY A 263 -7.37 17.00 -39.03
CA GLY A 263 -7.15 15.91 -38.09
C GLY A 263 -6.41 16.35 -36.81
N ILE A 264 -6.36 17.65 -36.54
CA ILE A 264 -5.70 18.21 -35.34
C ILE A 264 -6.72 18.28 -34.20
N ASP A 265 -6.30 17.79 -33.01
CA ASP A 265 -7.12 17.85 -31.81
C ASP A 265 -7.02 19.20 -31.10
N HIS A 266 -8.18 19.69 -30.66
CA HIS A 266 -8.36 20.90 -29.87
C HIS A 266 -9.15 20.56 -28.61
N PHE A 267 -8.87 21.28 -27.51
CA PHE A 267 -9.49 21.07 -26.19
C PHE A 267 -9.99 22.43 -25.68
N TYR A 268 -11.28 22.69 -25.88
CA TYR A 268 -11.94 23.97 -25.54
C TYR A 268 -12.89 23.82 -24.34
#